data_53e46d7cc98fd18b32463ba250697000
#
_entry.id   53e46d7cc98fd18b32463ba250697000
#
_cell.length_a   1.000
_cell.length_b   1.000
_cell.length_c   1.000
_cell.angle_alpha   90.00
_cell.angle_beta   90.00
_cell.angle_gamma   90.00
#
_symmetry.space_group_name_H-M   'P 1'
#
loop_
_entity.id
_entity.type
_entity.pdbx_description
1 polymer ?
#
loop_
_entity_poly.entity_id
_entity_poly.type
_entity_poly.pdbx_seq_one_letter_code
_entity_poly.pdbx_strand_id
1 'polypeptide(L)'
;MKDVLLKDLWRYEGSNCHRWLIKLKYLFFVPGYTYTFFFRKCQKGRFCILYRILLRLTSYITHIQIPPSTKIGEGLYIGHFGSIIVNPEAVIGKNFCIGAGTLIGNAQGKKKGVPVIGDNVFMGRNSIIIGNVKIGNNVLIAPGAFVNFDVPDNSIVIGNPGSIISQDSSPSDKYIVFSVDDYS
;
A
#
# COMPACT_ATOMS: atom_id res chain seq x y z
N MET A 1 17.33 5.16 -2.88
CA MET A 1 16.54 4.40 -3.90
C MET A 1 16.78 2.90 -3.84
N LYS A 2 18.05 2.42 -3.83
CA LYS A 2 18.32 0.98 -3.65
C LYS A 2 17.74 0.46 -2.33
N ASP A 3 17.83 1.25 -1.29
CA ASP A 3 17.34 0.93 0.04
C ASP A 3 15.80 0.76 0.09
N VAL A 4 15.02 1.70 -0.44
CA VAL A 4 13.56 1.60 -0.46
C VAL A 4 13.07 0.36 -1.23
N LEU A 5 13.70 0.03 -2.37
CA LEU A 5 13.36 -1.18 -3.12
C LEU A 5 13.72 -2.47 -2.36
N LEU A 6 14.80 -2.45 -1.59
CA LEU A 6 15.15 -3.57 -0.74
C LEU A 6 14.19 -3.71 0.44
N LYS A 7 13.79 -2.60 1.05
CA LYS A 7 12.78 -2.58 2.12
C LYS A 7 11.40 -3.02 1.62
N ASP A 8 11.00 -2.63 0.40
CA ASP A 8 9.78 -3.17 -0.20
C ASP A 8 9.90 -4.69 -0.45
N LEU A 9 11.08 -5.20 -0.90
CA LEU A 9 11.31 -6.64 -1.08
C LEU A 9 11.40 -7.39 0.25
N TRP A 10 11.97 -6.76 1.28
CA TRP A 10 12.04 -7.30 2.64
C TRP A 10 10.65 -7.71 3.14
N ARG A 11 9.61 -6.94 2.83
CA ARG A 11 8.22 -7.23 3.18
C ARG A 11 7.73 -8.57 2.63
N TYR A 12 8.37 -9.12 1.60
CA TYR A 12 7.99 -10.40 0.98
C TYR A 12 8.88 -11.58 1.42
N GLU A 13 10.17 -11.34 1.68
CA GLU A 13 11.15 -12.42 1.78
C GLU A 13 12.07 -12.33 3.03
N GLY A 14 11.97 -11.25 3.81
CA GLY A 14 12.83 -11.05 4.97
C GLY A 14 14.31 -11.01 4.59
N SER A 15 15.17 -11.66 5.38
CA SER A 15 16.63 -11.62 5.25
C SER A 15 17.20 -12.09 3.90
N ASN A 16 16.45 -12.88 3.14
CA ASN A 16 16.87 -13.34 1.82
C ASN A 16 16.74 -12.27 0.71
N CYS A 17 16.14 -11.11 0.98
CA CYS A 17 15.90 -10.06 -0.02
C CYS A 17 17.18 -9.53 -0.69
N HIS A 18 18.36 -9.71 -0.07
CA HIS A 18 19.65 -9.29 -0.63
C HIS A 18 20.15 -10.18 -1.77
N ARG A 19 19.69 -11.44 -1.86
CA ARG A 19 20.13 -12.39 -2.90
C ARG A 19 19.60 -11.98 -4.27
N TRP A 20 20.49 -11.93 -5.27
CA TRP A 20 20.14 -11.47 -6.63
C TRP A 20 19.10 -12.37 -7.33
N LEU A 21 19.15 -13.69 -7.11
CA LEU A 21 18.15 -14.63 -7.63
C LEU A 21 16.75 -14.36 -7.07
N ILE A 22 16.67 -14.00 -5.79
CA ILE A 22 15.41 -13.63 -5.16
C ILE A 22 14.85 -12.35 -5.79
N LYS A 23 15.69 -11.34 -6.02
CA LYS A 23 15.27 -10.11 -6.70
C LYS A 23 14.69 -10.38 -8.09
N LEU A 24 15.32 -11.26 -8.88
CA LEU A 24 14.81 -11.67 -10.19
C LEU A 24 13.51 -12.46 -10.06
N LYS A 25 13.45 -13.45 -9.16
CA LYS A 25 12.23 -14.22 -8.88
C LYS A 25 11.04 -13.28 -8.61
N TYR A 26 11.18 -12.34 -7.69
CA TYR A 26 10.08 -11.45 -7.33
C TYR A 26 9.73 -10.47 -8.44
N LEU A 27 10.72 -9.98 -9.18
CA LEU A 27 10.50 -9.07 -10.30
C LEU A 27 9.69 -9.72 -11.43
N PHE A 28 9.85 -11.01 -11.69
CA PHE A 28 9.21 -11.67 -12.82
C PHE A 28 7.97 -12.50 -12.43
N PHE A 29 7.90 -13.00 -11.22
CA PHE A 29 6.87 -13.96 -10.82
C PHE A 29 5.91 -13.46 -9.72
N VAL A 30 6.16 -12.26 -9.15
CA VAL A 30 5.29 -11.69 -8.11
C VAL A 30 4.73 -10.35 -8.59
N PRO A 31 3.54 -10.34 -9.23
CA PRO A 31 2.99 -9.16 -9.91
C PRO A 31 2.90 -7.91 -9.03
N GLY A 32 2.56 -8.08 -7.74
CA GLY A 32 2.52 -6.97 -6.78
C GLY A 32 3.88 -6.30 -6.58
N TYR A 33 4.95 -7.10 -6.45
CA TYR A 33 6.31 -6.58 -6.37
C TYR A 33 6.80 -6.00 -7.70
N THR A 34 6.49 -6.64 -8.82
CA THR A 34 6.80 -6.12 -10.16
C THR A 34 6.24 -4.72 -10.34
N TYR A 35 4.97 -4.51 -9.95
CA TYR A 35 4.34 -3.20 -9.98
C TYR A 35 5.06 -2.21 -9.06
N THR A 36 5.31 -2.59 -7.79
CA THR A 36 6.02 -1.76 -6.81
C THR A 36 7.40 -1.35 -7.32
N PHE A 37 8.15 -2.27 -7.95
CA PHE A 37 9.45 -1.99 -8.52
C PHE A 37 9.39 -0.88 -9.59
N PHE A 38 8.49 -0.99 -10.58
CA PHE A 38 8.36 0.04 -11.62
C PHE A 38 7.78 1.34 -11.06
N PHE A 39 6.85 1.29 -10.11
CA PHE A 39 6.34 2.45 -9.40
C PHE A 39 7.49 3.25 -8.73
N ARG A 40 8.35 2.58 -7.95
CA ARG A 40 9.52 3.23 -7.31
C ARG A 40 10.53 3.78 -8.32
N LYS A 41 10.75 3.08 -9.43
CA LYS A 41 11.63 3.55 -10.50
C LYS A 41 11.09 4.81 -11.18
N CYS A 42 9.77 4.94 -11.31
CA CYS A 42 9.13 6.14 -11.86
C CYS A 42 9.23 7.35 -10.93
N GLN A 43 9.29 7.15 -9.60
CA GLN A 43 9.41 8.25 -8.64
C GLN A 43 10.77 8.96 -8.68
N LYS A 44 11.83 8.27 -9.08
CA LYS A 44 13.22 8.79 -9.04
C LYS A 44 14.00 8.31 -10.25
N GLY A 45 14.01 8.99 -11.39
CA GLY A 45 14.94 8.56 -12.39
C GLY A 45 15.02 9.30 -13.71
N ARG A 46 16.24 9.33 -14.26
CA ARG A 46 16.60 9.84 -15.58
C ARG A 46 15.99 9.03 -16.73
N PHE A 47 15.69 7.74 -16.52
CA PHE A 47 15.05 6.83 -17.50
C PHE A 47 13.53 6.74 -17.31
N CYS A 48 12.91 7.87 -16.97
CA CYS A 48 11.51 7.94 -16.59
C CYS A 48 10.54 7.39 -17.64
N ILE A 49 10.83 7.58 -18.94
CA ILE A 49 9.92 7.17 -20.04
C ILE A 49 9.80 5.65 -20.12
N LEU A 50 10.92 4.92 -20.16
CA LEU A 50 10.91 3.46 -20.22
C LEU A 50 10.18 2.85 -19.00
N TYR A 51 10.52 3.31 -17.79
CA TYR A 51 9.85 2.80 -16.58
C TYR A 51 8.37 3.16 -16.52
N ARG A 52 7.96 4.32 -17.06
CA ARG A 52 6.54 4.68 -17.19
C ARG A 52 5.79 3.77 -18.15
N ILE A 53 6.41 3.40 -19.27
CA ILE A 53 5.82 2.42 -20.21
C ILE A 53 5.67 1.06 -19.52
N LEU A 54 6.73 0.57 -18.87
CA LEU A 54 6.69 -0.71 -18.14
C LEU A 54 5.68 -0.70 -16.99
N LEU A 55 5.60 0.38 -16.23
CA LEU A 55 4.58 0.55 -15.18
C LEU A 55 3.17 0.51 -15.79
N ARG A 56 2.97 1.17 -16.93
CA ARG A 56 1.67 1.17 -17.60
C ARG A 56 1.27 -0.22 -18.12
N LEU A 57 2.21 -0.94 -18.71
CA LEU A 57 1.98 -2.33 -19.13
C LEU A 57 1.65 -3.24 -17.93
N THR A 58 2.43 -3.11 -16.85
CA THR A 58 2.17 -3.83 -15.61
C THR A 58 0.80 -3.47 -15.03
N SER A 59 0.40 -2.19 -15.08
CA SER A 59 -0.92 -1.73 -14.65
C SER A 59 -2.05 -2.40 -15.43
N TYR A 60 -1.92 -2.54 -16.74
CA TYR A 60 -2.92 -3.23 -17.56
C TYR A 60 -3.04 -4.72 -17.21
N ILE A 61 -1.92 -5.39 -16.95
CA ILE A 61 -1.90 -6.82 -16.62
C ILE A 61 -2.42 -7.07 -15.21
N THR A 62 -2.04 -6.22 -14.25
CA THR A 62 -2.33 -6.43 -12.83
C THR A 62 -3.59 -5.74 -12.35
N HIS A 63 -4.14 -4.81 -13.13
CA HIS A 63 -5.22 -3.88 -12.73
C HIS A 63 -4.90 -3.04 -11.50
N ILE A 64 -3.60 -2.78 -11.23
CA ILE A 64 -3.14 -1.88 -10.17
C ILE A 64 -2.95 -0.49 -10.76
N GLN A 65 -3.55 0.52 -10.13
CA GLN A 65 -3.50 1.92 -10.53
C GLN A 65 -3.04 2.79 -9.36
N ILE A 66 -1.74 2.87 -9.14
CA ILE A 66 -1.09 3.76 -8.18
C ILE A 66 -0.21 4.73 -8.97
N PRO A 67 -0.62 5.99 -9.14
CA PRO A 67 0.16 6.97 -9.88
C PRO A 67 1.54 7.22 -9.25
N PRO A 68 2.62 7.41 -10.04
CA PRO A 68 3.96 7.64 -9.49
C PRO A 68 4.09 8.88 -8.59
N SER A 69 3.15 9.83 -8.69
CA SER A 69 3.08 11.01 -7.82
C SER A 69 2.56 10.70 -6.41
N THR A 70 1.90 9.57 -6.20
CA THR A 70 1.38 9.17 -4.89
C THR A 70 2.53 9.01 -3.89
N LYS A 71 2.39 9.62 -2.73
CA LYS A 71 3.39 9.54 -1.65
C LYS A 71 3.14 8.30 -0.81
N ILE A 72 4.01 7.32 -0.93
CA ILE A 72 3.94 6.07 -0.14
C ILE A 72 5.29 5.82 0.51
N GLY A 73 5.30 5.63 1.82
CA GLY A 73 6.47 5.26 2.61
C GLY A 73 7.12 3.95 2.16
N GLU A 74 8.23 3.60 2.75
CA GLU A 74 8.94 2.34 2.49
C GLU A 74 8.18 1.13 3.04
N GLY A 75 8.42 -0.05 2.47
CA GLY A 75 7.74 -1.26 2.90
C GLY A 75 6.33 -1.42 2.33
N LEU A 76 6.07 -0.93 1.11
CA LEU A 76 4.82 -1.20 0.42
C LEU A 76 4.71 -2.69 0.07
N TYR A 77 3.64 -3.32 0.52
CA TYR A 77 3.32 -4.73 0.25
C TYR A 77 1.99 -4.87 -0.49
N ILE A 78 2.03 -5.44 -1.68
CA ILE A 78 0.87 -5.79 -2.50
C ILE A 78 0.84 -7.31 -2.62
N GLY A 79 0.08 -7.96 -1.74
CA GLY A 79 0.06 -9.43 -1.67
C GLY A 79 -0.63 -10.10 -2.86
N HIS A 80 -1.65 -9.44 -3.40
CA HIS A 80 -2.42 -9.94 -4.53
C HIS A 80 -2.72 -8.81 -5.50
N PHE A 81 -2.63 -9.07 -6.78
CA PHE A 81 -3.02 -8.12 -7.81
C PHE A 81 -4.54 -8.19 -8.10
N GLY A 82 -5.05 -7.16 -8.75
CA GLY A 82 -6.47 -6.99 -9.09
C GLY A 82 -6.92 -5.60 -8.65
N SER A 83 -7.83 -5.02 -9.30
CA SER A 83 -8.50 -3.70 -9.12
C SER A 83 -8.08 -2.87 -7.87
N ILE A 84 -6.81 -2.48 -7.79
CA ILE A 84 -6.30 -1.58 -6.75
C ILE A 84 -6.23 -0.17 -7.33
N ILE A 85 -6.93 0.78 -6.72
CA ILE A 85 -6.95 2.17 -7.19
C ILE A 85 -6.56 3.10 -6.05
N VAL A 86 -5.53 3.92 -6.27
CA VAL A 86 -5.07 4.91 -5.29
C VAL A 86 -5.03 6.30 -5.92
N ASN A 87 -5.64 7.26 -5.26
CA ASN A 87 -5.62 8.66 -5.70
C ASN A 87 -4.18 9.22 -5.63
N PRO A 88 -3.72 9.99 -6.65
CA PRO A 88 -2.37 10.54 -6.72
C PRO A 88 -2.00 11.49 -5.58
N GLU A 89 -2.97 12.11 -4.93
CA GLU A 89 -2.77 13.08 -3.83
C GLU A 89 -2.78 12.41 -2.45
N ALA A 90 -3.15 11.13 -2.36
CA ALA A 90 -3.13 10.40 -1.09
C ALA A 90 -1.71 10.32 -0.52
N VAL A 91 -1.62 10.40 0.82
CA VAL A 91 -0.36 10.25 1.54
C VAL A 91 -0.45 9.00 2.41
N ILE A 92 0.51 8.10 2.26
CA ILE A 92 0.51 6.79 2.91
C ILE A 92 1.87 6.60 3.60
N GLY A 93 1.83 6.15 4.84
CA GLY A 93 3.01 5.87 5.66
C GLY A 93 3.78 4.61 5.26
N LYS A 94 4.69 4.16 6.13
CA LYS A 94 5.50 2.97 5.95
C LYS A 94 4.74 1.68 6.29
N ASN A 95 5.28 0.53 5.85
CA ASN A 95 4.72 -0.79 6.12
C ASN A 95 3.25 -0.96 5.66
N PHE A 96 2.86 -0.28 4.61
CA PHE A 96 1.49 -0.35 4.11
C PHE A 96 1.24 -1.66 3.36
N CYS A 97 0.21 -2.39 3.81
CA CYS A 97 -0.29 -3.59 3.14
C CYS A 97 -1.61 -3.28 2.43
N ILE A 98 -1.71 -3.59 1.14
CA ILE A 98 -2.92 -3.33 0.36
C ILE A 98 -3.41 -4.59 -0.35
N GLY A 99 -4.68 -4.92 -0.13
CA GLY A 99 -5.35 -6.06 -0.75
C GLY A 99 -5.99 -5.73 -2.11
N ALA A 100 -6.34 -6.76 -2.86
CA ALA A 100 -7.04 -6.61 -4.13
C ALA A 100 -8.46 -6.03 -3.95
N GLY A 101 -8.96 -5.33 -4.95
CA GLY A 101 -10.29 -4.72 -4.94
C GLY A 101 -10.41 -3.43 -4.14
N THR A 102 -9.29 -2.87 -3.67
CA THR A 102 -9.30 -1.71 -2.77
C THR A 102 -9.32 -0.39 -3.51
N LEU A 103 -9.93 0.62 -2.87
CA LEU A 103 -9.97 1.99 -3.36
C LEU A 103 -9.51 2.96 -2.26
N ILE A 104 -8.52 3.79 -2.56
CA ILE A 104 -8.16 4.98 -1.80
C ILE A 104 -8.47 6.18 -2.69
N GLY A 105 -9.54 6.90 -2.38
CA GLY A 105 -10.12 7.88 -3.28
C GLY A 105 -10.43 9.24 -2.66
N ASN A 106 -10.73 10.20 -3.53
CA ASN A 106 -11.29 11.49 -3.10
C ASN A 106 -12.80 11.37 -2.86
N ALA A 107 -13.32 12.27 -2.04
CA ALA A 107 -14.75 12.53 -1.93
C ALA A 107 -15.05 13.95 -2.32
N GLN A 108 -16.31 14.18 -2.74
CA GLN A 108 -16.90 15.49 -2.92
C GLN A 108 -17.88 15.74 -1.75
N GLY A 109 -18.22 16.99 -1.45
CA GLY A 109 -19.12 17.33 -0.36
C GLY A 109 -18.42 17.53 0.98
N LYS A 110 -19.02 17.08 2.11
CA LYS A 110 -18.58 17.42 3.47
C LYS A 110 -17.13 16.99 3.81
N LYS A 111 -16.67 15.89 3.26
CA LYS A 111 -15.30 15.37 3.44
C LYS A 111 -14.48 15.49 2.15
N LYS A 112 -14.63 16.62 1.45
CA LYS A 112 -13.89 16.89 0.20
C LYS A 112 -12.39 16.78 0.42
N GLY A 113 -11.73 15.98 -0.42
CA GLY A 113 -10.28 15.75 -0.38
C GLY A 113 -9.93 14.28 -0.41
N VAL A 114 -8.71 13.95 0.00
CA VAL A 114 -8.10 12.63 -0.09
C VAL A 114 -7.62 12.13 1.27
N PRO A 115 -7.49 10.81 1.47
CA PRO A 115 -7.02 10.26 2.73
C PRO A 115 -5.54 10.53 3.01
N VAL A 116 -5.25 10.68 4.32
CA VAL A 116 -3.90 10.57 4.88
C VAL A 116 -3.86 9.33 5.76
N ILE A 117 -2.98 8.39 5.45
CA ILE A 117 -2.89 7.08 6.09
C ILE A 117 -1.54 6.98 6.81
N GLY A 118 -1.56 6.57 8.07
CA GLY A 118 -0.37 6.42 8.91
C GLY A 118 0.46 5.18 8.59
N ASP A 119 1.33 4.83 9.53
CA ASP A 119 2.25 3.70 9.43
C ASP A 119 1.57 2.39 9.87
N ASN A 120 2.08 1.26 9.40
CA ASN A 120 1.63 -0.06 9.80
C ASN A 120 0.12 -0.28 9.57
N VAL A 121 -0.39 0.14 8.42
CA VAL A 121 -1.80 -0.03 8.08
C VAL A 121 -1.98 -1.21 7.15
N PHE A 122 -2.88 -2.12 7.52
CA PHE A 122 -3.35 -3.21 6.68
C PHE A 122 -4.72 -2.88 6.10
N MET A 123 -4.82 -2.86 4.77
CA MET A 123 -6.06 -2.64 4.04
C MET A 123 -6.52 -3.94 3.38
N GLY A 124 -7.55 -4.54 3.97
CA GLY A 124 -8.13 -5.81 3.52
C GLY A 124 -8.78 -5.70 2.15
N ARG A 125 -9.02 -6.85 1.51
CA ARG A 125 -9.60 -6.92 0.17
C ARG A 125 -10.97 -6.23 0.10
N ASN A 126 -11.24 -5.56 -1.04
CA ASN A 126 -12.51 -4.87 -1.33
C ASN A 126 -12.87 -3.78 -0.31
N SER A 127 -11.91 -3.32 0.51
CA SER A 127 -12.16 -2.20 1.40
C SER A 127 -11.95 -0.87 0.68
N ILE A 128 -12.59 0.17 1.18
CA ILE A 128 -12.63 1.50 0.57
C ILE A 128 -12.33 2.55 1.62
N ILE A 129 -11.40 3.46 1.33
CA ILE A 129 -11.13 4.66 2.14
C ILE A 129 -11.30 5.88 1.23
N ILE A 130 -12.23 6.78 1.55
CA ILE A 130 -12.49 7.96 0.72
C ILE A 130 -12.63 9.24 1.53
N GLY A 131 -12.25 10.34 0.89
CA GLY A 131 -12.42 11.69 1.42
C GLY A 131 -11.24 12.19 2.24
N ASN A 132 -11.35 13.42 2.72
CA ASN A 132 -10.38 14.03 3.63
C ASN A 132 -10.52 13.42 5.02
N VAL A 133 -9.92 12.26 5.20
CA VAL A 133 -9.94 11.50 6.45
C VAL A 133 -8.51 11.12 6.85
N LYS A 134 -8.29 11.02 8.15
CA LYS A 134 -7.02 10.61 8.73
C LYS A 134 -7.16 9.20 9.30
N ILE A 135 -6.37 8.28 8.80
CA ILE A 135 -6.21 6.94 9.33
C ILE A 135 -4.93 6.92 10.18
N GLY A 136 -5.05 6.53 11.42
CA GLY A 136 -3.94 6.45 12.37
C GLY A 136 -2.93 5.35 12.03
N ASN A 137 -2.01 5.12 12.97
CA ASN A 137 -1.01 4.08 12.87
C ASN A 137 -1.56 2.74 13.39
N ASN A 138 -0.97 1.63 12.96
CA ASN A 138 -1.32 0.29 13.46
C ASN A 138 -2.81 -0.04 13.26
N VAL A 139 -3.38 0.34 12.12
CA VAL A 139 -4.81 0.17 11.83
C VAL A 139 -5.04 -1.03 10.92
N LEU A 140 -6.06 -1.81 11.26
CA LEU A 140 -6.59 -2.89 10.44
C LEU A 140 -7.91 -2.46 9.80
N ILE A 141 -7.93 -2.29 8.49
CA ILE A 141 -9.17 -2.13 7.73
C ILE A 141 -9.60 -3.52 7.23
N ALA A 142 -10.67 -4.04 7.79
CA ALA A 142 -11.14 -5.39 7.45
C ALA A 142 -11.63 -5.49 6.00
N PRO A 143 -11.63 -6.68 5.41
CA PRO A 143 -12.18 -6.88 4.06
C PRO A 143 -13.61 -6.35 3.93
N GLY A 144 -13.87 -5.62 2.82
CA GLY A 144 -15.19 -5.05 2.54
C GLY A 144 -15.58 -3.82 3.37
N ALA A 145 -14.72 -3.34 4.26
CA ALA A 145 -15.04 -2.17 5.08
C ALA A 145 -15.05 -0.86 4.26
N PHE A 146 -15.99 0.02 4.58
CA PHE A 146 -16.12 1.35 3.98
C PHE A 146 -15.79 2.44 5.01
N VAL A 147 -14.77 3.24 4.73
CA VAL A 147 -14.21 4.24 5.63
C VAL A 147 -14.30 5.63 5.00
N ASN A 148 -15.11 6.50 5.59
CA ASN A 148 -15.23 7.91 5.23
C ASN A 148 -15.17 8.83 6.45
N PHE A 149 -14.48 8.38 7.50
CA PHE A 149 -14.30 9.05 8.79
C PHE A 149 -12.88 8.82 9.31
N ASP A 150 -12.48 9.63 10.29
CA ASP A 150 -11.15 9.52 10.89
C ASP A 150 -11.08 8.28 11.80
N VAL A 151 -9.96 7.56 11.73
CA VAL A 151 -9.72 6.33 12.48
C VAL A 151 -8.51 6.56 13.38
N PRO A 152 -8.64 6.40 14.71
CA PRO A 152 -7.52 6.54 15.64
C PRO A 152 -6.50 5.41 15.48
N ASP A 153 -5.33 5.58 16.11
CA ASP A 153 -4.31 4.55 16.19
C ASP A 153 -4.85 3.26 16.83
N ASN A 154 -4.24 2.13 16.54
CA ASN A 154 -4.55 0.83 17.14
C ASN A 154 -6.02 0.43 17.00
N SER A 155 -6.61 0.65 15.84
CA SER A 155 -8.03 0.39 15.60
C SER A 155 -8.27 -0.64 14.52
N ILE A 156 -9.38 -1.37 14.65
CA ILE A 156 -9.94 -2.20 13.59
C ILE A 156 -11.17 -1.47 13.03
N VAL A 157 -11.29 -1.40 11.71
CA VAL A 157 -12.52 -0.94 11.06
C VAL A 157 -13.16 -2.11 10.34
N ILE A 158 -14.44 -2.35 10.63
CA ILE A 158 -15.23 -3.43 10.03
C ILE A 158 -16.53 -2.90 9.42
N GLY A 159 -17.00 -3.58 8.38
CA GLY A 159 -18.35 -3.40 7.84
C GLY A 159 -18.51 -2.24 6.84
N ASN A 160 -19.71 -2.18 6.26
CA ASN A 160 -20.20 -1.13 5.38
C ASN A 160 -21.67 -0.82 5.73
N PRO A 161 -21.94 0.32 6.37
CA PRO A 161 -21.00 1.38 6.79
C PRO A 161 -19.96 0.91 7.81
N GLY A 162 -18.76 1.52 7.77
CA GLY A 162 -17.67 1.13 8.66
C GLY A 162 -17.91 1.48 10.12
N SER A 163 -17.47 0.61 11.01
CA SER A 163 -17.48 0.81 12.47
C SER A 163 -16.10 0.58 13.06
N ILE A 164 -15.70 1.40 14.03
CA ILE A 164 -14.40 1.33 14.70
C ILE A 164 -14.50 0.43 15.94
N ILE A 165 -13.49 -0.46 16.08
CA ILE A 165 -13.22 -1.21 17.28
C ILE A 165 -11.80 -0.86 17.72
N SER A 166 -11.66 -0.13 18.83
CA SER A 166 -10.36 0.23 19.40
C SER A 166 -9.69 -0.97 20.06
N GLN A 167 -8.36 -1.02 20.01
CA GLN A 167 -7.54 -2.08 20.59
C GLN A 167 -6.44 -1.46 21.47
N ASP A 168 -6.00 -2.20 22.49
CA ASP A 168 -4.90 -1.79 23.37
C ASP A 168 -3.52 -1.99 22.67
N SER A 169 -3.47 -2.84 21.65
CA SER A 169 -2.27 -3.15 20.86
C SER A 169 -2.54 -3.06 19.36
N SER A 170 -1.49 -3.11 18.57
CA SER A 170 -1.58 -3.05 17.11
C SER A 170 -2.33 -4.25 16.51
N PRO A 171 -3.55 -4.07 15.97
CA PRO A 171 -4.28 -5.16 15.34
C PRO A 171 -3.69 -5.55 13.97
N SER A 172 -2.90 -4.69 13.36
CA SER A 172 -2.28 -4.93 12.05
C SER A 172 -1.00 -5.75 12.11
N ASP A 173 -0.36 -5.91 13.28
CA ASP A 173 0.94 -6.60 13.41
C ASP A 173 0.95 -8.01 12.84
N LYS A 174 -0.13 -8.77 13.03
CA LYS A 174 -0.25 -10.13 12.50
C LYS A 174 -0.27 -10.19 10.96
N TYR A 175 -0.55 -9.07 10.31
CA TYR A 175 -0.61 -8.93 8.85
C TYR A 175 0.61 -8.24 8.25
N ILE A 176 1.43 -7.60 9.11
CA ILE A 176 2.66 -6.92 8.71
C ILE A 176 3.86 -7.84 8.97
N VAL A 177 4.00 -8.83 8.10
CA VAL A 177 5.15 -9.74 8.14
C VAL A 177 6.39 -8.99 7.64
N PHE A 178 7.55 -9.19 8.30
CA PHE A 178 8.82 -8.54 7.97
C PHE A 178 8.71 -7.00 7.91
N SER A 179 8.36 -6.38 9.02
CA SER A 179 8.34 -4.92 9.14
C SER A 179 9.66 -4.30 8.69
N VAL A 180 9.62 -3.14 8.04
CA VAL A 180 10.85 -2.41 7.67
C VAL A 180 11.60 -1.86 8.87
N ASP A 181 10.97 -1.84 10.05
CA ASP A 181 11.62 -1.48 11.30
C ASP A 181 12.62 -2.57 11.75
N ASP A 182 12.45 -3.80 11.28
CA ASP A 182 13.34 -4.95 11.51
C ASP A 182 14.42 -5.10 10.41
N TYR A 183 14.40 -4.21 9.41
CA TYR A 183 15.37 -4.25 8.31
C TYR A 183 16.74 -3.75 8.77
N SER A 184 17.72 -4.65 8.83
CA SER A 184 19.11 -4.40 9.20
C SER A 184 20.07 -4.50 8.01
#